data_7f879e57fa6b2f24017c47757c21a9e3
#
_entry.id   7f879e57fa6b2f24017c47757c21a9e3
#
_cell.length_a   1.000
_cell.length_b   1.000
_cell.length_c   1.000
_cell.angle_alpha   90.00
_cell.angle_beta   90.00
_cell.angle_gamma   90.00
#
_symmetry.space_group_name_H-M   'P 1'
#
loop_
_entity.id
_entity.type
_entity.pdbx_description
1 polymer ?
#
loop_
_entity_poly.entity_id
_entity_poly.type
_entity_poly.pdbx_seq_one_letter_code
_entity_poly.pdbx_strand_id
1 'polypeptide(L)'
;MKNKTKEEEREEIKDELETIIDKLDDLETLYKEMLEESYGTIKIGYSEFTAGEILKEMDPIAYNVGYNDFTSQEMDDIQYTLENLNKNIIEKDEELKRLRDEIEEKLNNL
;
A
#
# COMPACT_ATOMS: atom_id res chain seq x y z
N MET A 1 26.39 -13.55 15.09
CA MET A 1 25.05 -13.04 14.71
C MET A 1 24.07 -13.29 15.84
N LYS A 2 23.42 -12.25 16.27
CA LYS A 2 22.39 -12.40 17.29
C LYS A 2 21.07 -12.85 16.61
N ASN A 3 20.50 -13.92 17.11
CA ASN A 3 19.15 -14.31 16.71
C ASN A 3 18.15 -13.33 17.35
N LYS A 4 17.13 -12.98 16.60
CA LYS A 4 16.06 -12.12 17.12
C LYS A 4 15.27 -12.87 18.18
N THR A 5 14.87 -12.16 19.23
CA THR A 5 13.95 -12.72 20.20
C THR A 5 12.57 -12.87 19.57
N LYS A 6 11.71 -13.67 20.18
CA LYS A 6 10.34 -13.83 19.73
C LYS A 6 9.57 -12.51 19.78
N GLU A 7 9.87 -11.69 20.80
CA GLU A 7 9.24 -10.39 20.98
C GLU A 7 9.68 -9.40 19.91
N GLU A 8 10.95 -9.37 19.55
CA GLU A 8 11.44 -8.54 18.46
C GLU A 8 10.82 -8.94 17.13
N GLU A 9 10.73 -10.22 16.87
CA GLU A 9 10.12 -10.76 15.66
C GLU A 9 8.63 -10.41 15.59
N ARG A 10 7.93 -10.51 16.72
CA ARG A 10 6.52 -10.11 16.83
C ARG A 10 6.33 -8.64 16.50
N GLU A 11 7.17 -7.77 17.05
CA GLU A 11 7.08 -6.33 16.80
C GLU A 11 7.37 -5.99 15.33
N GLU A 12 8.30 -6.67 14.70
CA GLU A 12 8.57 -6.48 13.28
C GLU A 12 7.37 -6.87 12.43
N ILE A 13 6.73 -7.99 12.76
CA ILE A 13 5.52 -8.43 12.04
C ILE A 13 4.39 -7.44 12.25
N LYS A 14 4.20 -6.96 13.47
CA LYS A 14 3.18 -5.97 13.78
C LYS A 14 3.38 -4.69 12.98
N ASP A 15 4.62 -4.18 12.95
CA ASP A 15 4.95 -2.98 12.18
C ASP A 15 4.68 -3.18 10.69
N GLU A 16 5.03 -4.33 10.16
CA GLU A 16 4.78 -4.69 8.76
C GLU A 16 3.29 -4.69 8.45
N LEU A 17 2.49 -5.33 9.31
CA LEU A 17 1.05 -5.41 9.13
C LEU A 17 0.38 -4.03 9.22
N GLU A 18 0.79 -3.21 10.19
CA GLU A 18 0.27 -1.85 10.32
C GLU A 18 0.64 -0.97 9.12
N THR A 19 1.86 -1.12 8.60
CA THR A 19 2.31 -0.42 7.40
C THR A 19 1.45 -0.79 6.20
N ILE A 20 1.14 -2.07 6.04
CA ILE A 20 0.27 -2.54 4.96
C ILE A 20 -1.14 -1.95 5.08
N ILE A 21 -1.70 -1.89 6.28
CA ILE A 21 -3.03 -1.31 6.52
C ILE A 21 -3.03 0.16 6.11
N ASP A 22 -2.03 0.93 6.54
CA ASP A 22 -1.92 2.35 6.20
C ASP A 22 -1.83 2.54 4.69
N LYS A 23 -1.07 1.69 4.01
CA LYS A 23 -0.91 1.71 2.57
C LYS A 23 -2.25 1.44 1.86
N LEU A 24 -2.99 0.44 2.32
CA LEU A 24 -4.29 0.10 1.74
C LEU A 24 -5.32 1.21 1.92
N ASP A 25 -5.25 1.95 3.01
CA ASP A 25 -6.17 3.06 3.28
C ASP A 25 -5.87 4.28 2.39
N ASP A 26 -4.66 4.41 1.86
CA ASP A 26 -4.20 5.59 1.12
C ASP A 26 -3.74 5.27 -0.32
N LEU A 27 -4.27 4.22 -0.93
CA LEU A 27 -3.83 3.79 -2.27
C LEU A 27 -3.94 4.88 -3.33
N GLU A 28 -5.03 5.64 -3.35
CA GLU A 28 -5.19 6.70 -4.34
C GLU A 28 -4.16 7.82 -4.15
N THR A 29 -3.89 8.18 -2.91
CA THR A 29 -2.85 9.15 -2.60
C THR A 29 -1.47 8.67 -3.06
N LEU A 30 -1.16 7.40 -2.82
CA LEU A 30 0.09 6.80 -3.25
C LEU A 30 0.22 6.77 -4.78
N TYR A 31 -0.87 6.48 -5.47
CA TYR A 31 -0.91 6.51 -6.92
C TYR A 31 -0.62 7.91 -7.46
N LYS A 32 -1.27 8.93 -6.89
CA LYS A 32 -1.04 10.33 -7.28
C LYS A 32 0.41 10.75 -7.02
N GLU A 33 0.98 10.34 -5.89
CA GLU A 33 2.38 10.62 -5.58
C GLU A 33 3.33 9.96 -6.57
N MET A 34 3.03 8.73 -6.99
CA MET A 34 3.80 8.03 -8.00
C MET A 34 3.78 8.78 -9.33
N LEU A 35 2.62 9.27 -9.75
CA LEU A 35 2.49 10.06 -10.98
C LEU A 35 3.29 11.37 -10.88
N GLU A 36 3.25 12.01 -9.72
CA GLU A 36 4.00 13.24 -9.48
C GLU A 36 5.52 13.01 -9.53
N GLU A 37 6.00 11.91 -8.94
CA GLU A 37 7.42 11.55 -9.01
C GLU A 37 7.86 11.27 -10.45
N SER A 38 7.00 10.64 -11.25
CA SER A 38 7.32 10.28 -12.62
C SER A 38 7.27 11.47 -13.59
N TYR A 39 6.33 12.38 -13.41
CA TYR A 39 6.03 13.45 -14.35
C TYR A 39 6.25 14.85 -13.80
N GLY A 40 6.41 14.98 -12.49
CA GLY A 40 6.62 16.26 -11.82
C GLY A 40 5.36 17.11 -11.76
N THR A 41 5.55 18.36 -11.32
CA THR A 41 4.49 19.38 -11.35
C THR A 41 4.58 20.17 -12.65
N ILE A 42 3.43 20.59 -13.15
CA ILE A 42 3.33 21.35 -14.40
C ILE A 42 2.88 22.77 -14.07
N LYS A 43 3.65 23.75 -14.51
CA LYS A 43 3.32 25.16 -14.31
C LYS A 43 2.75 25.75 -15.59
N ILE A 44 1.60 26.40 -15.46
CA ILE A 44 1.00 27.17 -16.56
C ILE A 44 0.73 28.57 -15.99
N GLY A 45 1.54 29.55 -16.42
CA GLY A 45 1.48 30.90 -15.86
C GLY A 45 1.88 30.90 -14.41
N TYR A 46 0.99 31.37 -13.53
CA TYR A 46 1.20 31.36 -12.08
C TYR A 46 0.59 30.14 -11.39
N SER A 47 -0.07 29.25 -12.16
CA SER A 47 -0.73 28.09 -11.61
C SER A 47 0.17 26.85 -11.71
N GLU A 48 0.11 26.04 -10.66
CA GLU A 48 0.88 24.80 -10.55
C GLU A 48 -0.10 23.65 -10.41
N PHE A 49 0.12 22.58 -11.20
CA PHE A 49 -0.76 21.41 -11.23
C PHE A 49 0.05 20.13 -11.04
N THR A 50 -0.47 19.18 -10.29
CA THR A 50 0.15 17.86 -10.19
C THR A 50 -0.23 17.01 -11.40
N ALA A 51 0.63 16.07 -11.74
CA ALA A 51 0.37 15.17 -12.85
C ALA A 51 -0.91 14.34 -12.66
N GLY A 52 -1.17 13.90 -11.44
CA GLY A 52 -2.37 13.14 -11.13
C GLY A 52 -3.65 13.92 -11.36
N GLU A 53 -3.68 15.19 -10.95
CA GLU A 53 -4.82 16.06 -11.16
C GLU A 53 -5.09 16.28 -12.65
N ILE A 54 -4.03 16.55 -13.41
CA ILE A 54 -4.15 16.76 -14.84
C ILE A 54 -4.68 15.51 -15.54
N LEU A 55 -4.11 14.36 -15.25
CA LEU A 55 -4.53 13.11 -15.87
C LEU A 55 -5.99 12.80 -15.55
N LYS A 56 -6.38 12.97 -14.29
CA LYS A 56 -7.75 12.71 -13.84
C LYS A 56 -8.77 13.59 -14.56
N GLU A 57 -8.44 14.88 -14.77
CA GLU A 57 -9.32 15.84 -15.44
C GLU A 57 -9.35 15.65 -16.96
N MET A 58 -8.17 15.44 -17.56
CA MET A 58 -8.04 15.44 -19.01
C MET A 58 -8.29 14.07 -19.64
N ASP A 59 -7.97 12.99 -18.92
CA ASP A 59 -8.17 11.62 -19.40
C ASP A 59 -8.52 10.69 -18.24
N PRO A 60 -9.78 10.79 -17.74
CA PRO A 60 -10.21 9.99 -16.60
C PRO A 60 -10.16 8.48 -16.86
N ILE A 61 -10.30 8.05 -18.11
CA ILE A 61 -10.20 6.63 -18.44
C ILE A 61 -8.77 6.13 -18.23
N ALA A 62 -7.79 6.86 -18.76
CA ALA A 62 -6.38 6.50 -18.55
C ALA A 62 -6.00 6.56 -17.07
N TYR A 63 -6.51 7.55 -16.33
CA TYR A 63 -6.28 7.63 -14.90
C TYR A 63 -6.79 6.38 -14.19
N ASN A 64 -8.01 5.95 -14.49
CA ASN A 64 -8.61 4.78 -13.85
C ASN A 64 -7.92 3.48 -14.22
N VAL A 65 -7.52 3.32 -15.47
CA VAL A 65 -6.77 2.14 -15.91
C VAL A 65 -5.43 2.06 -15.17
N GLY A 66 -4.72 3.17 -15.09
CA GLY A 66 -3.45 3.23 -14.36
C GLY A 66 -3.63 2.96 -12.86
N TYR A 67 -4.70 3.46 -12.26
CA TYR A 67 -5.02 3.21 -10.86
C TYR A 67 -5.29 1.72 -10.62
N ASN A 68 -6.05 1.08 -11.51
CA ASN A 68 -6.34 -0.36 -11.39
C ASN A 68 -5.07 -1.19 -11.52
N ASP A 69 -4.17 -0.84 -12.44
CA ASP A 69 -2.89 -1.52 -12.59
C ASP A 69 -2.02 -1.35 -11.35
N PHE A 70 -1.95 -0.14 -10.83
CA PHE A 70 -1.21 0.17 -9.61
C PHE A 70 -1.75 -0.64 -8.42
N THR A 71 -3.07 -0.65 -8.25
CA THR A 71 -3.73 -1.39 -7.17
C THR A 71 -3.45 -2.89 -7.29
N SER A 72 -3.52 -3.45 -8.50
CA SER A 72 -3.23 -4.87 -8.72
C SER A 72 -1.80 -5.24 -8.33
N GLN A 73 -0.84 -4.41 -8.68
CA GLN A 73 0.56 -4.62 -8.29
C GLN A 73 0.74 -4.54 -6.78
N GLU A 74 0.10 -3.58 -6.13
CA GLU A 74 0.17 -3.44 -4.68
C GLU A 74 -0.45 -4.65 -3.98
N MET A 75 -1.56 -5.17 -4.50
CA MET A 75 -2.18 -6.38 -3.96
C MET A 75 -1.24 -7.58 -4.04
N ASP A 76 -0.57 -7.76 -5.18
CA ASP A 76 0.38 -8.86 -5.37
C ASP A 76 1.56 -8.73 -4.39
N ASP A 77 2.11 -7.54 -4.23
CA ASP A 77 3.21 -7.28 -3.31
C ASP A 77 2.80 -7.54 -1.86
N ILE A 78 1.60 -7.11 -1.48
CA ILE A 78 1.07 -7.32 -0.13
C ILE A 78 0.86 -8.81 0.13
N GLN A 79 0.28 -9.54 -0.81
CA GLN A 79 0.08 -10.98 -0.66
C GLN A 79 1.40 -11.72 -0.52
N TYR A 80 2.40 -11.34 -1.31
CA TYR A 80 3.74 -11.90 -1.22
C TYR A 80 4.34 -11.65 0.17
N THR A 81 4.22 -10.43 0.68
CA THR A 81 4.72 -10.08 2.00
C THR A 81 4.03 -10.90 3.09
N LEU A 82 2.69 -11.03 3.01
CA LEU A 82 1.94 -11.82 3.99
C LEU A 82 2.38 -13.29 3.99
N GLU A 83 2.62 -13.86 2.83
CA GLU A 83 3.06 -15.25 2.70
C GLU A 83 4.44 -15.48 3.30
N ASN A 84 5.29 -14.46 3.33
CA ASN A 84 6.64 -14.55 3.86
C ASN A 84 6.74 -14.22 5.35
N LEU A 85 5.66 -13.77 5.97
CA LEU A 85 5.64 -13.55 7.41
C LEU A 85 5.52 -14.89 8.16
N ASN A 86 6.02 -14.91 9.39
CA ASN A 86 5.98 -16.13 10.20
C ASN A 86 4.55 -16.43 10.67
N LYS A 87 3.91 -17.37 10.00
CA LYS A 87 2.52 -17.75 10.26
C LYS A 87 2.31 -18.31 11.66
N ASN A 88 3.31 -19.00 12.21
CA ASN A 88 3.21 -19.56 13.55
C ASN A 88 3.08 -18.47 14.61
N ILE A 89 3.83 -17.39 14.46
CA ILE A 89 3.76 -16.25 15.38
C ILE A 89 2.40 -15.58 15.26
N ILE A 90 1.93 -15.35 14.04
CA ILE A 90 0.64 -14.69 13.80
C ILE A 90 -0.51 -15.54 14.38
N GLU A 91 -0.51 -16.85 14.14
CA GLU A 91 -1.58 -17.74 14.60
C GLU A 91 -1.69 -17.81 16.11
N LYS A 92 -0.62 -17.56 16.84
CA LYS A 92 -0.60 -17.60 18.30
C LYS A 92 -0.82 -16.24 18.95
N ASP A 93 -1.02 -15.18 18.16
CA ASP A 93 -1.15 -13.81 18.65
C ASP A 93 -2.46 -13.21 18.15
N GLU A 94 -3.37 -12.92 19.06
CA GLU A 94 -4.70 -12.39 18.74
C GLU A 94 -4.64 -11.03 18.04
N GLU A 95 -3.70 -10.16 18.45
CA GLU A 95 -3.55 -8.85 17.82
C GLU A 95 -3.05 -8.98 16.40
N LEU A 96 -2.04 -9.82 16.15
CA LEU A 96 -1.50 -10.03 14.83
C LEU A 96 -2.50 -10.68 13.89
N LYS A 97 -3.27 -11.65 14.38
CA LYS A 97 -4.35 -12.28 13.63
C LYS A 97 -5.39 -11.25 13.20
N ARG A 98 -5.78 -10.38 14.10
CA ARG A 98 -6.77 -9.34 13.82
C ARG A 98 -6.26 -8.39 12.74
N LEU A 99 -4.99 -7.96 12.83
CA LEU A 99 -4.39 -7.09 11.83
C LEU A 99 -4.32 -7.76 10.45
N ARG A 100 -3.93 -9.03 10.42
CA ARG A 100 -3.90 -9.81 9.19
C ARG A 100 -5.29 -9.94 8.57
N ASP A 101 -6.29 -10.24 9.39
CA ASP A 101 -7.67 -10.38 8.94
C ASP A 101 -8.21 -9.06 8.39
N GLU A 102 -7.86 -7.94 9.01
CA GLU A 102 -8.21 -6.61 8.53
C GLU A 102 -7.61 -6.36 7.14
N ILE A 103 -6.37 -6.76 6.93
CA ILE A 103 -5.72 -6.64 5.63
C ILE A 103 -6.45 -7.47 4.58
N GLU A 104 -6.77 -8.72 4.89
CA GLU A 104 -7.49 -9.61 3.98
C GLU A 104 -8.85 -9.05 3.59
N GLU A 105 -9.57 -8.47 4.56
CA GLU A 105 -10.85 -7.82 4.30
C GLU A 105 -10.68 -6.62 3.36
N LYS A 106 -9.68 -5.77 3.60
CA LYS A 106 -9.40 -4.62 2.75
C LYS A 106 -9.02 -5.04 1.32
N LEU A 107 -8.24 -6.10 1.18
CA LEU A 107 -7.88 -6.65 -0.13
C LEU A 107 -9.12 -7.15 -0.88
N ASN A 108 -10.03 -7.79 -0.20
CA ASN A 108 -11.24 -8.31 -0.80
C ASN A 108 -12.21 -7.20 -1.25
N ASN A 109 -12.08 -6.02 -0.69
CA ASN A 109 -12.93 -4.87 -1.02
C ASN A 109 -12.34 -3.96 -2.11
N LEU A 110 -11.19 -4.30 -2.65
CA LEU A 110 -10.58 -3.53 -3.74
C LEU A 110 -11.18 -3.83 -5.11
#